data_195366553d6a0efbcbe02c0fbb7036da
#
_entry.id   195366553d6a0efbcbe02c0fbb7036da
#
_cell.length_a   1.000
_cell.length_b   1.000
_cell.length_c   1.000
_cell.angle_alpha   90.00
_cell.angle_beta   90.00
_cell.angle_gamma   90.00
#
_symmetry.space_group_name_H-M   'P 1'
#
loop_
_entity.id
_entity.type
_entity.pdbx_description
1 polymer ?
#
loop_
_entity_poly.entity_id
_entity_poly.type
_entity_poly.pdbx_seq_one_letter_code
_entity_poly.pdbx_strand_id
1 'polypeptide(L)'
;NFKLYKGAEKVFYNINSIIGYKECVITEGEMDVLALHEAGIKNAISVPNGATLNSNNLDYLDNCIDYFEDKEKIILAVDNDEPGQALQQELIRRLGAEVCFLATFEECKDANDYLIKYGKEALAQRIIKSRPVPLENVTTFKDIEDEITDFVKNGFKRGYQIGIPNFDNI
;
A
#
# COMPACT_ATOMS: atom_id res chain seq x y z
N ASN A 1 -13.56 -3.82 -24.49
CA ASN A 1 -12.88 -2.54 -24.26
C ASN A 1 -13.82 -1.62 -23.47
N PHE A 2 -13.51 -1.39 -22.22
CA PHE A 2 -14.16 -0.37 -21.43
C PHE A 2 -13.72 1.00 -21.95
N LYS A 3 -14.68 1.91 -22.12
CA LYS A 3 -14.40 3.29 -22.53
C LYS A 3 -15.25 4.22 -21.68
N LEU A 4 -14.62 5.23 -21.09
CA LEU A 4 -15.34 6.33 -20.48
C LEU A 4 -16.13 7.10 -21.55
N TYR A 5 -17.33 7.55 -21.18
CA TYR A 5 -18.10 8.45 -22.03
C TYR A 5 -17.33 9.74 -22.25
N LYS A 6 -17.36 10.28 -23.47
CA LYS A 6 -16.63 11.51 -23.82
C LYS A 6 -17.13 12.68 -22.96
N GLY A 7 -16.22 13.28 -22.21
CA GLY A 7 -16.53 14.39 -21.29
C GLY A 7 -17.00 13.94 -19.90
N ALA A 8 -17.00 12.64 -19.59
CA ALA A 8 -17.23 12.19 -18.22
C ALA A 8 -16.08 12.64 -17.31
N GLU A 9 -16.44 13.09 -16.11
CA GLU A 9 -15.47 13.34 -15.06
C GLU A 9 -14.84 12.03 -14.61
N LYS A 10 -13.52 12.03 -14.49
CA LYS A 10 -12.80 10.86 -13.97
C LYS A 10 -12.87 10.88 -12.45
N VAL A 11 -13.46 9.85 -11.89
CA VAL A 11 -13.56 9.62 -10.45
C VAL A 11 -13.31 8.14 -10.18
N PHE A 12 -12.97 7.78 -8.94
CA PHE A 12 -12.90 6.37 -8.56
C PHE A 12 -14.27 5.71 -8.67
N TYR A 13 -14.29 4.47 -9.15
CA TYR A 13 -15.48 3.64 -9.05
C TYR A 13 -15.85 3.44 -7.58
N ASN A 14 -17.14 3.56 -7.27
CA ASN A 14 -17.69 3.39 -5.92
C ASN A 14 -17.15 4.38 -4.87
N ILE A 15 -16.68 5.57 -5.25
CA ILE A 15 -16.03 6.56 -4.35
C ILE A 15 -16.87 6.88 -3.11
N ASN A 16 -18.19 6.93 -3.22
CA ASN A 16 -19.07 7.25 -2.09
C ASN A 16 -19.05 6.18 -0.98
N SER A 17 -18.57 4.98 -1.27
CA SER A 17 -18.50 3.89 -0.28
C SER A 17 -17.50 4.15 0.85
N ILE A 18 -16.55 5.06 0.66
CA ILE A 18 -15.55 5.37 1.68
C ILE A 18 -15.93 6.52 2.60
N ILE A 19 -17.09 7.16 2.35
CA ILE A 19 -17.59 8.25 3.20
C ILE A 19 -17.89 7.72 4.59
N GLY A 20 -17.37 8.39 5.62
CA GLY A 20 -17.58 8.03 7.03
C GLY A 20 -16.70 6.88 7.53
N TYR A 21 -15.89 6.26 6.68
CA TYR A 21 -14.89 5.29 7.10
C TYR A 21 -13.51 5.95 7.27
N LYS A 22 -12.78 5.57 8.31
CA LYS A 22 -11.37 5.97 8.52
C LYS A 22 -10.38 5.15 7.70
N GLU A 23 -10.84 4.03 7.16
CA GLU A 23 -10.05 3.15 6.31
C GLU A 23 -10.73 2.97 4.95
N CYS A 24 -9.94 2.77 3.90
CA CYS A 24 -10.45 2.37 2.58
C CYS A 24 -9.48 1.42 1.88
N VAL A 25 -10.01 0.72 0.86
CA VAL A 25 -9.23 -0.16 -0.01
C VAL A 25 -9.29 0.37 -1.43
N ILE A 26 -8.14 0.54 -2.07
CA ILE A 26 -8.01 0.93 -3.47
C ILE A 26 -7.55 -0.28 -4.27
N THR A 27 -8.31 -0.64 -5.30
CA THR A 27 -7.99 -1.69 -6.27
C THR A 27 -7.80 -1.12 -7.67
N GLU A 28 -7.37 -1.98 -8.61
CA GLU A 28 -7.20 -1.58 -10.00
C GLU A 28 -8.49 -1.72 -10.82
N GLY A 29 -9.31 -2.75 -10.54
CA GLY A 29 -10.51 -3.07 -11.31
C GLY A 29 -11.80 -3.05 -10.49
N GLU A 30 -12.93 -2.81 -11.18
CA GLU A 30 -14.25 -2.84 -10.57
C GLU A 30 -14.62 -4.25 -10.08
N MET A 31 -14.10 -5.30 -10.75
CA MET A 31 -14.34 -6.69 -10.34
C MET A 31 -13.68 -7.01 -8.99
N ASP A 32 -12.54 -6.40 -8.70
CA ASP A 32 -11.88 -6.53 -7.40
C ASP A 32 -12.68 -5.87 -6.29
N VAL A 33 -13.29 -4.70 -6.57
CA VAL A 33 -14.21 -4.05 -5.64
C VAL A 33 -15.39 -4.97 -5.31
N LEU A 34 -15.97 -5.64 -6.33
CA LEU A 34 -17.06 -6.58 -6.12
C LEU A 34 -16.60 -7.82 -5.34
N ALA A 35 -15.40 -8.33 -5.60
CA ALA A 35 -14.80 -9.43 -4.86
C ALA A 35 -14.59 -9.08 -3.38
N LEU A 36 -14.07 -7.88 -3.11
CA LEU A 36 -13.91 -7.38 -1.75
C LEU A 36 -15.26 -7.18 -1.06
N HIS A 37 -16.26 -6.69 -1.79
CA HIS A 37 -17.61 -6.54 -1.27
C HIS A 37 -18.25 -7.88 -0.88
N GLU A 38 -18.04 -8.95 -1.68
CA GLU A 38 -18.44 -10.32 -1.36
C GLU A 38 -17.73 -10.84 -0.10
N ALA A 39 -16.46 -10.45 0.10
CA ALA A 39 -15.69 -10.74 1.32
C ALA A 39 -16.08 -9.88 2.54
N GLY A 40 -17.10 -9.01 2.41
CA GLY A 40 -17.61 -8.16 3.49
C GLY A 40 -16.94 -6.80 3.64
N ILE A 41 -16.00 -6.45 2.76
CA ILE A 41 -15.29 -5.17 2.77
C ILE A 41 -16.05 -4.16 1.91
N LYS A 42 -16.77 -3.25 2.57
CA LYS A 42 -17.71 -2.33 1.91
C LYS A 42 -17.07 -1.03 1.43
N ASN A 43 -15.96 -0.62 2.03
CA ASN A 43 -15.21 0.61 1.79
C ASN A 43 -14.10 0.41 0.75
N ALA A 44 -14.42 -0.31 -0.33
CA ALA A 44 -13.51 -0.57 -1.44
C ALA A 44 -13.89 0.26 -2.68
N ILE A 45 -12.87 0.79 -3.36
CA ILE A 45 -12.97 1.59 -4.57
C ILE A 45 -11.96 1.12 -5.60
N SER A 46 -12.16 1.43 -6.89
CA SER A 46 -11.14 1.16 -7.91
C SER A 46 -10.81 2.38 -8.75
N VAL A 47 -9.60 2.38 -9.31
CA VAL A 47 -9.21 3.39 -10.28
C VAL A 47 -10.01 3.26 -11.58
N PRO A 48 -10.33 4.36 -12.26
CA PRO A 48 -11.03 4.28 -13.55
C PRO A 48 -10.06 3.80 -14.64
N ASN A 49 -10.49 2.86 -15.47
CA ASN A 49 -9.75 2.30 -16.63
C ASN A 49 -8.49 1.48 -16.30
N GLY A 50 -8.26 1.09 -15.04
CA GLY A 50 -7.10 0.30 -14.63
C GLY A 50 -5.77 1.07 -14.65
N ALA A 51 -4.67 0.36 -14.34
CA ALA A 51 -3.32 0.91 -14.39
C ALA A 51 -2.75 0.92 -15.81
N THR A 52 -1.91 1.89 -16.11
CA THR A 52 -1.08 1.93 -17.32
C THR A 52 0.33 2.43 -16.98
N LEU A 53 1.36 1.85 -17.63
CA LEU A 53 2.78 2.20 -17.39
C LEU A 53 3.12 3.69 -17.59
N ASN A 54 2.30 4.43 -18.34
CA ASN A 54 2.54 5.84 -18.68
C ASN A 54 1.59 6.81 -17.99
N SER A 55 0.75 6.35 -17.06
CA SER A 55 -0.24 7.24 -16.43
C SER A 55 0.30 7.88 -15.13
N ASN A 56 1.23 8.82 -15.28
CA ASN A 56 1.59 9.74 -14.19
C ASN A 56 0.46 10.75 -13.90
N ASN A 57 -0.60 10.72 -14.68
CA ASN A 57 -1.74 11.63 -14.55
C ASN A 57 -2.90 10.90 -13.85
N LEU A 58 -2.99 11.08 -12.53
CA LEU A 58 -4.10 10.57 -11.73
C LEU A 58 -5.17 11.67 -11.53
N ASP A 59 -5.68 12.25 -12.64
CA ASP A 59 -6.74 13.29 -12.60
C ASP A 59 -7.90 12.88 -11.68
N TYR A 60 -8.26 11.60 -11.67
CA TYR A 60 -9.32 11.06 -10.83
C TYR A 60 -8.99 11.15 -9.33
N LEU A 61 -7.71 11.10 -8.95
CA LEU A 61 -7.31 11.29 -7.56
C LEU A 61 -7.43 12.77 -7.19
N ASP A 62 -6.98 13.66 -8.06
CA ASP A 62 -7.10 15.11 -7.83
C ASP A 62 -8.57 15.53 -7.72
N ASN A 63 -9.46 14.95 -8.52
CA ASN A 63 -10.91 15.18 -8.47
C ASN A 63 -11.57 14.61 -7.19
N CYS A 64 -10.92 13.69 -6.51
CA CYS A 64 -11.47 12.99 -5.33
C CYS A 64 -10.62 13.19 -4.08
N ILE A 65 -9.66 14.10 -4.07
CA ILE A 65 -8.68 14.22 -2.96
C ILE A 65 -9.35 14.45 -1.61
N ASP A 66 -10.42 15.23 -1.56
CA ASP A 66 -11.15 15.55 -0.33
C ASP A 66 -11.72 14.31 0.37
N TYR A 67 -11.97 13.22 -0.38
CA TYR A 67 -12.44 11.95 0.19
C TYR A 67 -11.36 11.22 1.01
N PHE A 68 -10.10 11.60 0.83
CA PHE A 68 -8.97 10.96 1.48
C PHE A 68 -8.39 11.74 2.67
N GLU A 69 -8.77 13.01 2.86
CA GLU A 69 -8.22 13.89 3.91
C GLU A 69 -8.40 13.35 5.33
N ASP A 70 -9.47 12.60 5.60
CA ASP A 70 -9.78 12.06 6.92
C ASP A 70 -9.35 10.59 7.10
N LYS A 71 -8.69 9.98 6.12
CA LYS A 71 -8.31 8.57 6.16
C LYS A 71 -7.06 8.35 7.02
N GLU A 72 -7.17 7.40 7.91
CA GLU A 72 -6.07 6.95 8.78
C GLU A 72 -5.35 5.73 8.20
N LYS A 73 -6.04 5.00 7.28
CA LYS A 73 -5.48 3.82 6.63
C LYS A 73 -6.02 3.66 5.22
N ILE A 74 -5.14 3.63 4.24
CA ILE A 74 -5.45 3.41 2.82
C ILE A 74 -4.75 2.14 2.37
N ILE A 75 -5.50 1.08 2.11
CA ILE A 75 -4.97 -0.22 1.71
C ILE A 75 -4.90 -0.27 0.19
N LEU A 76 -3.71 -0.38 -0.35
CA LEU A 76 -3.46 -0.55 -1.77
C LEU A 76 -3.46 -2.04 -2.10
N ALA A 77 -4.49 -2.47 -2.82
CA ALA A 77 -4.75 -3.85 -3.22
C ALA A 77 -4.81 -3.93 -4.76
N VAL A 78 -3.75 -3.42 -5.40
CA VAL A 78 -3.60 -3.37 -6.86
C VAL A 78 -3.05 -4.68 -7.41
N ASP A 79 -3.08 -4.83 -8.73
CA ASP A 79 -2.62 -6.02 -9.43
C ASP A 79 -1.12 -6.31 -9.17
N ASN A 80 -0.77 -7.59 -9.16
CA ASN A 80 0.61 -8.03 -8.95
C ASN A 80 1.40 -8.09 -10.27
N ASP A 81 1.32 -7.01 -11.06
CA ASP A 81 2.05 -6.84 -12.31
C ASP A 81 2.76 -5.48 -12.36
N GLU A 82 3.53 -5.25 -13.43
CA GLU A 82 4.34 -4.03 -13.56
C GLU A 82 3.47 -2.74 -13.61
N PRO A 83 2.34 -2.68 -14.34
CA PRO A 83 1.44 -1.54 -14.28
C PRO A 83 0.84 -1.29 -12.89
N GLY A 84 0.41 -2.35 -12.19
CA GLY A 84 -0.11 -2.26 -10.83
C GLY A 84 0.92 -1.74 -9.83
N GLN A 85 2.18 -2.19 -9.94
CA GLN A 85 3.27 -1.68 -9.11
C GLN A 85 3.58 -0.20 -9.38
N ALA A 86 3.54 0.24 -10.64
CA ALA A 86 3.71 1.65 -10.99
C ALA A 86 2.57 2.51 -10.42
N LEU A 87 1.33 2.04 -10.52
CA LEU A 87 0.17 2.68 -9.92
C LEU A 87 0.32 2.77 -8.38
N GLN A 88 0.74 1.69 -7.73
CA GLN A 88 0.97 1.64 -6.30
C GLN A 88 1.95 2.71 -5.84
N GLN A 89 3.10 2.82 -6.51
CA GLN A 89 4.11 3.82 -6.17
C GLN A 89 3.58 5.26 -6.31
N GLU A 90 2.83 5.54 -7.37
CA GLU A 90 2.27 6.87 -7.59
C GLU A 90 1.17 7.21 -6.59
N LEU A 91 0.34 6.25 -6.19
CA LEU A 91 -0.65 6.42 -5.12
C LEU A 91 0.04 6.70 -3.78
N ILE A 92 1.08 5.94 -3.42
CA ILE A 92 1.88 6.19 -2.20
C ILE A 92 2.47 7.59 -2.21
N ARG A 93 3.05 8.01 -3.34
CA ARG A 93 3.67 9.33 -3.49
C ARG A 93 2.68 10.49 -3.26
N ARG A 94 1.42 10.32 -3.68
CA ARG A 94 0.40 11.38 -3.59
C ARG A 94 -0.42 11.36 -2.31
N LEU A 95 -0.71 10.17 -1.78
CA LEU A 95 -1.53 10.01 -0.57
C LEU A 95 -0.71 10.07 0.71
N GLY A 96 0.60 9.83 0.63
CA GLY A 96 1.51 9.74 1.78
C GLY A 96 1.76 8.29 2.22
N ALA A 97 3.03 7.94 2.41
CA ALA A 97 3.43 6.59 2.80
C ALA A 97 2.95 6.22 4.22
N GLU A 98 2.78 7.22 5.07
CA GLU A 98 2.39 7.08 6.48
C GLU A 98 0.97 6.53 6.67
N VAL A 99 0.07 6.77 5.71
CA VAL A 99 -1.32 6.25 5.74
C VAL A 99 -1.52 5.06 4.80
N CYS A 100 -0.53 4.74 3.96
CA CYS A 100 -0.63 3.68 2.97
C CYS A 100 -0.20 2.32 3.52
N PHE A 101 -0.97 1.29 3.18
CA PHE A 101 -0.72 -0.11 3.52
C PHE A 101 -0.81 -0.97 2.25
N LEU A 102 -0.04 -2.04 2.20
CA LEU A 102 0.02 -2.93 1.05
C LEU A 102 -0.68 -4.26 1.34
N ALA A 103 -1.61 -4.64 0.48
CA ALA A 103 -2.16 -5.99 0.43
C ALA A 103 -1.67 -6.67 -0.85
N THR A 104 -1.05 -7.84 -0.71
CA THR A 104 -0.51 -8.63 -1.83
C THR A 104 -1.26 -9.94 -1.94
N PHE A 105 -1.45 -10.45 -3.14
CA PHE A 105 -2.26 -11.64 -3.42
C PHE A 105 -1.44 -12.90 -3.75
N GLU A 106 -0.17 -12.93 -3.29
CA GLU A 106 0.76 -14.06 -3.51
C GLU A 106 0.90 -14.41 -5.00
N GLU A 107 0.52 -15.65 -5.38
CA GLU A 107 0.56 -16.11 -6.77
C GLU A 107 -0.68 -15.73 -7.59
N CYS A 108 -1.70 -15.09 -6.97
CA CYS A 108 -2.86 -14.57 -7.68
C CYS A 108 -2.56 -13.18 -8.24
N LYS A 109 -3.17 -12.88 -9.39
CA LYS A 109 -2.97 -11.60 -10.04
C LYS A 109 -3.59 -10.46 -9.21
N ASP A 110 -4.82 -10.66 -8.75
CA ASP A 110 -5.67 -9.64 -8.17
C ASP A 110 -6.58 -10.21 -7.07
N ALA A 111 -7.43 -9.35 -6.48
CA ALA A 111 -8.36 -9.73 -5.42
C ALA A 111 -9.44 -10.70 -5.90
N ASN A 112 -9.91 -10.56 -7.14
CA ASN A 112 -10.92 -11.44 -7.70
C ASN A 112 -10.40 -12.85 -7.89
N ASP A 113 -9.20 -13.01 -8.46
CA ASP A 113 -8.54 -14.32 -8.59
C ASP A 113 -8.29 -14.96 -7.22
N TYR A 114 -7.91 -14.14 -6.22
CA TYR A 114 -7.69 -14.62 -4.86
C TYR A 114 -9.00 -15.09 -4.21
N LEU A 115 -10.11 -14.36 -4.41
CA LEU A 115 -11.44 -14.77 -3.95
C LEU A 115 -11.85 -16.13 -4.53
N ILE A 116 -11.69 -16.30 -5.85
CA ILE A 116 -12.05 -17.55 -6.56
C ILE A 116 -11.25 -18.72 -6.03
N LYS A 117 -9.96 -18.52 -5.74
CA LYS A 117 -9.05 -19.59 -5.33
C LYS A 117 -9.17 -19.97 -3.86
N TYR A 118 -9.30 -18.99 -2.97
CA TYR A 118 -9.19 -19.17 -1.53
C TYR A 118 -10.45 -18.85 -0.73
N GLY A 119 -11.45 -18.27 -1.38
CA GLY A 119 -12.72 -17.91 -0.75
C GLY A 119 -12.70 -16.57 -0.01
N LYS A 120 -13.87 -16.14 0.42
CA LYS A 120 -14.11 -14.80 0.95
C LYS A 120 -13.45 -14.54 2.31
N GLU A 121 -13.39 -15.54 3.17
CA GLU A 121 -12.77 -15.42 4.48
C GLU A 121 -11.25 -15.21 4.36
N ALA A 122 -10.61 -15.92 3.43
CA ALA A 122 -9.19 -15.76 3.14
C ALA A 122 -8.89 -14.36 2.55
N LEU A 123 -9.73 -13.88 1.63
CA LEU A 123 -9.60 -12.54 1.05
C LEU A 123 -9.75 -11.46 2.12
N ALA A 124 -10.77 -11.55 2.99
CA ALA A 124 -10.94 -10.61 4.10
C ALA A 124 -9.71 -10.57 5.01
N GLN A 125 -9.17 -11.76 5.38
CA GLN A 125 -7.97 -11.86 6.19
C GLN A 125 -6.73 -11.26 5.51
N ARG A 126 -6.63 -11.36 4.20
CA ARG A 126 -5.53 -10.77 3.42
C ARG A 126 -5.53 -9.25 3.53
N ILE A 127 -6.69 -8.63 3.44
CA ILE A 127 -6.84 -7.17 3.58
C ILE A 127 -6.56 -6.72 5.03
N ILE A 128 -7.09 -7.44 6.02
CA ILE A 128 -6.84 -7.15 7.45
C ILE A 128 -5.34 -7.20 7.78
N LYS A 129 -4.61 -8.15 7.20
CA LYS A 129 -3.16 -8.35 7.39
C LYS A 129 -2.29 -7.49 6.46
N SER A 130 -2.86 -6.45 5.81
CA SER A 130 -2.08 -5.49 5.04
C SER A 130 -0.93 -4.90 5.87
N ARG A 131 0.21 -4.64 5.23
CA ARG A 131 1.43 -4.17 5.87
C ARG A 131 1.62 -2.69 5.57
N PRO A 132 2.09 -1.88 6.53
CA PRO A 132 2.42 -0.49 6.25
C PRO A 132 3.52 -0.41 5.18
N VAL A 133 3.49 0.65 4.39
CA VAL A 133 4.61 0.97 3.49
C VAL A 133 5.83 1.30 4.34
N PRO A 134 7.01 0.72 4.07
CA PRO A 134 8.24 1.09 4.77
C PRO A 134 8.54 2.57 4.55
N LEU A 135 8.68 3.32 5.63
CA LEU A 135 9.07 4.73 5.57
C LEU A 135 10.60 4.81 5.45
N GLU A 136 11.07 5.56 4.44
CA GLU A 136 12.50 5.81 4.30
C GLU A 136 13.06 6.48 5.57
N ASN A 137 14.20 6.00 6.04
CA ASN A 137 14.88 6.49 7.25
C ASN A 137 14.12 6.29 8.57
N VAL A 138 13.05 5.51 8.60
CA VAL A 138 12.36 5.08 9.82
C VAL A 138 12.66 3.62 10.07
N THR A 139 13.42 3.33 11.13
CA THR A 139 13.76 1.98 11.57
C THR A 139 12.87 1.59 12.73
N THR A 140 12.17 0.47 12.62
CA THR A 140 11.38 -0.05 13.74
C THR A 140 12.28 -0.78 14.75
N PHE A 141 11.80 -0.94 15.99
CA PHE A 141 12.54 -1.72 17.00
C PHE A 141 12.88 -3.15 16.51
N LYS A 142 11.96 -3.76 15.75
CA LYS A 142 12.15 -5.10 15.20
C LYS A 142 13.28 -5.17 14.15
N ASP A 143 13.48 -4.09 13.39
CA ASP A 143 14.52 -4.04 12.36
C ASP A 143 15.93 -3.94 12.97
N ILE A 144 16.04 -3.43 14.22
CA ILE A 144 17.29 -3.27 14.94
C ILE A 144 17.42 -4.22 16.15
N GLU A 145 16.47 -5.15 16.33
CA GLU A 145 16.46 -6.06 17.49
C GLU A 145 17.74 -6.90 17.59
N ASP A 146 18.22 -7.41 16.44
CA ASP A 146 19.44 -8.18 16.40
C ASP A 146 20.68 -7.33 16.72
N GLU A 147 20.74 -6.10 16.24
CA GLU A 147 21.84 -5.15 16.54
C GLU A 147 21.84 -4.76 18.01
N ILE A 148 20.65 -4.47 18.58
CA ILE A 148 20.52 -4.18 20.02
C ILE A 148 20.93 -5.39 20.86
N THR A 149 20.50 -6.60 20.45
CA THR A 149 20.82 -7.83 21.15
C THR A 149 22.33 -8.10 21.10
N ASP A 150 22.96 -7.91 19.95
CA ASP A 150 24.44 -8.03 19.81
C ASP A 150 25.15 -7.00 20.67
N PHE A 151 24.68 -5.74 20.66
CA PHE A 151 25.22 -4.69 21.50
C PHE A 151 25.13 -5.00 23.00
N VAL A 152 23.97 -5.51 23.46
CA VAL A 152 23.76 -5.85 24.89
C VAL A 152 24.67 -7.02 25.31
N LYS A 153 24.90 -8.00 24.41
CA LYS A 153 25.73 -9.16 24.69
C LYS A 153 27.22 -8.89 24.61
N ASN A 154 27.66 -8.10 23.64
CA ASN A 154 29.06 -7.95 23.24
C ASN A 154 29.63 -6.55 23.48
N GLY A 155 28.79 -5.59 23.85
CA GLY A 155 29.16 -4.19 24.00
C GLY A 155 29.44 -3.49 22.65
N PHE A 156 29.96 -2.28 22.71
CA PHE A 156 30.38 -1.56 21.50
C PHE A 156 31.51 -2.28 20.79
N LYS A 157 31.40 -2.46 19.46
CA LYS A 157 32.54 -2.88 18.64
C LYS A 157 33.63 -1.83 18.79
N ARG A 158 34.84 -2.26 19.15
CA ARG A 158 35.99 -1.35 19.22
C ARG A 158 36.14 -0.66 17.85
N GLY A 159 36.32 0.66 17.90
CA GLY A 159 36.63 1.43 16.70
C GLY A 159 37.98 0.98 16.06
N TYR A 160 38.20 1.38 14.83
CA TYR A 160 39.50 1.14 14.19
C TYR A 160 40.56 1.96 14.88
N GLN A 161 41.68 1.29 15.26
CA GLN A 161 42.87 1.98 15.75
C GLN A 161 43.52 2.73 14.59
N ILE A 162 43.74 4.02 14.79
CA ILE A 162 44.40 4.90 13.81
C ILE A 162 45.90 5.01 14.05
N GLY A 163 46.44 4.31 15.08
CA GLY A 163 47.82 4.28 15.42
C GLY A 163 48.30 5.51 16.21
N ILE A 164 47.41 6.30 16.73
CA ILE A 164 47.72 7.45 17.61
C ILE A 164 47.30 7.09 19.04
N PRO A 165 48.22 6.79 19.96
CA PRO A 165 47.91 6.23 21.28
C PRO A 165 46.91 7.07 22.14
N ASN A 166 46.93 8.39 21.97
CA ASN A 166 46.07 9.29 22.71
C ASN A 166 44.60 9.30 22.20
N PHE A 167 44.35 8.77 20.99
CA PHE A 167 43.01 8.65 20.42
C PHE A 167 42.52 7.20 20.45
N ASP A 168 43.40 6.22 20.45
CA ASP A 168 43.06 4.78 20.42
C ASP A 168 42.62 4.26 21.81
N ASN A 169 42.77 5.04 22.88
CA ASN A 169 42.49 4.67 24.28
C ASN A 169 41.27 5.38 24.88
N ILE A 170 40.39 5.96 24.02
CA ILE A 170 39.14 6.63 24.48
C ILE A 170 37.98 5.64 24.46
#